data_f2d91e88fa7054b6b2dbacb805bd7fa6
#
_entry.id   f2d91e88fa7054b6b2dbacb805bd7fa6
#
_cell.length_a   1.000
_cell.length_b   1.000
_cell.length_c   1.000
_cell.angle_alpha   90.00
_cell.angle_beta   90.00
_cell.angle_gamma   90.00
#
_symmetry.space_group_name_H-M   'P 1'
#
loop_
_entity.id
_entity.type
_entity.pdbx_description
1 polymer ?
#
loop_
_entity_poly.entity_id
_entity_poly.type
_entity_poly.pdbx_seq_one_letter_code
_entity_poly.pdbx_strand_id
1 'polypeptide(L)'
;MLLPIAGLLDKLVYFPPLSQTKMKLFDTKIIAVSNQKGGVGKTTSAVNIAAYLAVTETPTLLIDMDPQANATSGVGIEVGSYKQSIYDVVIGKAKLSDVVQKTDLEFLDVVPSSAQLVGAEIELVSLFSRERMLKEALEDVEGKYKYIIIDSPPSLGLLTINVLTSANTIIIPIQCEYYALEGLSQLLNTIRMVQKHLNKEL
;
A
#
# COMPACT_ATOMS: atom_id res chain seq x y z
N MET A 1 -54.30 34.77 27.56
CA MET A 1 -53.08 35.36 26.96
C MET A 1 -51.96 34.33 27.14
N LEU A 2 -51.86 33.39 26.18
CA LEU A 2 -50.89 32.31 26.19
C LEU A 2 -49.72 32.74 25.30
N LEU A 3 -48.55 32.94 25.89
CA LEU A 3 -47.30 33.20 25.17
C LEU A 3 -46.78 31.92 24.49
N PRO A 4 -46.24 31.98 23.26
CA PRO A 4 -45.80 30.80 22.55
C PRO A 4 -44.46 30.31 23.09
N ILE A 5 -44.44 29.04 23.54
CA ILE A 5 -43.24 28.32 24.02
C ILE A 5 -42.42 27.75 22.82
N ALA A 6 -42.56 28.30 21.64
CA ALA A 6 -41.91 27.79 20.44
C ALA A 6 -40.42 28.21 20.25
N GLY A 7 -39.89 29.06 21.14
CA GLY A 7 -38.54 29.62 20.95
C GLY A 7 -37.44 29.05 21.89
N LEU A 8 -37.74 28.09 22.76
CA LEU A 8 -36.81 27.64 23.81
C LEU A 8 -36.18 26.28 23.54
N LEU A 9 -36.65 25.54 22.55
CA LEU A 9 -36.12 24.20 22.22
C LEU A 9 -34.95 24.21 21.22
N ASP A 10 -34.71 25.30 20.50
CA ASP A 10 -33.64 25.41 19.50
C ASP A 10 -32.25 25.72 20.09
N LYS A 11 -32.11 25.86 21.39
CA LYS A 11 -30.83 26.21 22.04
C LYS A 11 -30.22 25.16 22.92
N LEU A 12 -30.78 23.95 22.98
CA LEU A 12 -30.32 22.94 23.97
C LEU A 12 -29.74 21.65 23.44
N VAL A 13 -29.60 21.47 22.12
CA VAL A 13 -28.88 20.30 21.59
C VAL A 13 -27.98 20.74 20.46
N TYR A 14 -26.81 21.28 20.80
CA TYR A 14 -25.70 21.35 19.85
C TYR A 14 -25.18 19.92 19.67
N PHE A 15 -25.63 19.23 18.63
CA PHE A 15 -24.91 18.09 18.09
C PHE A 15 -23.73 18.67 17.28
N PRO A 16 -22.49 18.53 17.73
CA PRO A 16 -21.36 18.82 16.85
C PRO A 16 -21.56 17.94 15.61
N PRO A 17 -21.24 18.42 14.40
CA PRO A 17 -21.26 17.56 13.22
C PRO A 17 -20.46 16.32 13.58
N LEU A 18 -21.05 15.13 13.41
CA LEU A 18 -20.37 13.87 13.56
C LEU A 18 -19.11 14.01 12.71
N SER A 19 -17.96 14.18 13.36
CA SER A 19 -16.68 14.07 12.69
C SER A 19 -16.81 12.79 11.87
N GLN A 20 -16.52 12.85 10.58
CA GLN A 20 -16.46 11.66 9.72
C GLN A 20 -15.26 10.83 10.17
N THR A 21 -15.34 10.29 11.37
CA THR A 21 -14.41 9.28 11.83
C THR A 21 -14.70 8.09 10.93
N LYS A 22 -13.87 7.89 9.91
CA LYS A 22 -13.91 6.67 9.08
C LYS A 22 -13.96 5.50 10.05
N MET A 23 -15.05 4.74 10.04
CA MET A 23 -15.19 3.57 10.91
C MET A 23 -14.17 2.55 10.43
N LYS A 24 -13.10 2.38 11.20
CA LYS A 24 -12.08 1.36 10.93
C LYS A 24 -12.68 0.00 11.25
N LEU A 25 -12.83 -0.85 10.24
CA LEU A 25 -13.30 -2.22 10.42
C LEU A 25 -12.19 -3.14 10.93
N PHE A 26 -10.93 -2.83 10.59
CA PHE A 26 -9.77 -3.64 10.91
C PHE A 26 -8.59 -2.79 11.42
N ASP A 27 -7.78 -3.38 12.29
CA ASP A 27 -6.40 -2.97 12.52
C ASP A 27 -5.56 -3.55 11.36
N THR A 28 -5.32 -2.71 10.36
CA THR A 28 -4.69 -3.12 9.09
C THR A 28 -3.22 -3.47 9.30
N LYS A 29 -2.80 -4.65 8.84
CA LYS A 29 -1.39 -5.06 8.80
C LYS A 29 -0.83 -4.89 7.40
N ILE A 30 0.24 -4.12 7.28
CA ILE A 30 0.92 -3.83 6.01
C ILE A 30 2.21 -4.63 5.95
N ILE A 31 2.31 -5.53 4.96
CA ILE A 31 3.42 -6.46 4.79
C ILE A 31 4.12 -6.17 3.46
N ALA A 32 5.37 -5.75 3.52
CA ALA A 32 6.22 -5.60 2.35
C ALA A 32 6.86 -6.94 1.98
N VAL A 33 6.86 -7.30 0.70
CA VAL A 33 7.65 -8.42 0.17
C VAL A 33 8.79 -7.84 -0.65
N SER A 34 10.02 -7.88 -0.13
CA SER A 34 11.14 -7.15 -0.72
C SER A 34 12.43 -7.95 -0.72
N ASN A 35 13.17 -7.85 -1.82
CA ASN A 35 14.57 -8.27 -1.94
C ASN A 35 15.19 -7.53 -3.13
N GLN A 36 16.45 -7.12 -3.02
CA GLN A 36 17.20 -6.47 -4.09
C GLN A 36 17.46 -7.40 -5.27
N LYS A 37 17.58 -8.71 -5.04
CA LYS A 37 17.85 -9.70 -6.09
C LYS A 37 16.59 -9.97 -6.90
N GLY A 38 16.68 -9.93 -8.24
CA GLY A 38 15.63 -10.39 -9.15
C GLY A 38 15.48 -11.91 -9.11
N GLY A 39 14.29 -12.43 -9.42
CA GLY A 39 14.04 -13.86 -9.57
C GLY A 39 13.99 -14.70 -8.28
N VAL A 40 14.02 -14.07 -7.08
CA VAL A 40 14.00 -14.80 -5.79
C VAL A 40 12.59 -15.16 -5.30
N GLY A 41 11.56 -14.87 -6.10
CA GLY A 41 10.18 -15.22 -5.77
C GLY A 41 9.41 -14.14 -4.98
N LYS A 42 9.79 -12.84 -5.04
CA LYS A 42 9.05 -11.74 -4.39
C LYS A 42 7.59 -11.73 -4.82
N THR A 43 7.36 -11.49 -6.12
CA THR A 43 6.03 -11.43 -6.71
C THR A 43 5.24 -12.71 -6.48
N THR A 44 5.88 -13.88 -6.67
CA THR A 44 5.25 -15.18 -6.40
C THR A 44 4.79 -15.28 -4.94
N SER A 45 5.63 -14.86 -3.99
CA SER A 45 5.28 -14.86 -2.58
C SER A 45 4.15 -13.86 -2.27
N ALA A 46 4.23 -12.62 -2.80
CA ALA A 46 3.23 -11.59 -2.57
C ALA A 46 1.84 -12.04 -3.07
N VAL A 47 1.75 -12.51 -4.32
CA VAL A 47 0.51 -12.98 -4.94
C VAL A 47 -0.07 -14.18 -4.18
N ASN A 48 0.75 -15.20 -3.86
CA ASN A 48 0.25 -16.39 -3.18
C ASN A 48 -0.19 -16.10 -1.74
N ILE A 49 0.53 -15.25 -0.99
CA ILE A 49 0.14 -14.85 0.36
C ILE A 49 -1.19 -14.08 0.30
N ALA A 50 -1.31 -13.10 -0.61
CA ALA A 50 -2.53 -12.31 -0.76
C ALA A 50 -3.74 -13.19 -1.16
N ALA A 51 -3.56 -14.09 -2.13
CA ALA A 51 -4.60 -15.02 -2.55
C ALA A 51 -5.00 -15.99 -1.43
N TYR A 52 -4.04 -16.54 -0.68
CA TYR A 52 -4.33 -17.44 0.44
C TYR A 52 -5.13 -16.75 1.54
N LEU A 53 -4.77 -15.52 1.90
CA LEU A 53 -5.52 -14.74 2.87
C LEU A 53 -6.96 -14.48 2.40
N ALA A 54 -7.15 -14.16 1.12
CA ALA A 54 -8.48 -13.96 0.54
C ALA A 54 -9.33 -15.25 0.55
N VAL A 55 -8.72 -16.40 0.23
CA VAL A 55 -9.42 -17.72 0.32
C VAL A 55 -9.88 -18.02 1.75
N THR A 56 -9.22 -17.48 2.76
CA THR A 56 -9.68 -17.56 4.15
C THR A 56 -10.68 -16.45 4.52
N GLU A 57 -11.36 -15.86 3.54
CA GLU A 57 -12.36 -14.79 3.71
C GLU A 57 -11.81 -13.55 4.44
N THR A 58 -10.52 -13.29 4.28
CA THR A 58 -9.85 -12.16 4.91
C THR A 58 -9.67 -11.01 3.89
N PRO A 59 -10.34 -9.86 4.08
CA PRO A 59 -10.20 -8.72 3.19
C PRO A 59 -8.75 -8.29 3.02
N THR A 60 -8.22 -8.44 1.82
CA THR A 60 -6.81 -8.26 1.48
C THR A 60 -6.66 -7.35 0.28
N LEU A 61 -5.71 -6.42 0.34
CA LEU A 61 -5.29 -5.59 -0.78
C LEU A 61 -3.87 -5.99 -1.18
N LEU A 62 -3.67 -6.29 -2.46
CA LEU A 62 -2.35 -6.44 -3.06
C LEU A 62 -1.98 -5.13 -3.75
N ILE A 63 -0.79 -4.59 -3.48
CA ILE A 63 -0.24 -3.42 -4.15
C ILE A 63 0.98 -3.84 -4.93
N ASP A 64 0.94 -3.65 -6.25
CA ASP A 64 2.05 -3.95 -7.15
C ASP A 64 2.90 -2.69 -7.34
N MET A 65 4.11 -2.66 -6.74
CA MET A 65 5.07 -1.56 -6.84
C MET A 65 6.20 -1.85 -7.83
N ASP A 66 6.13 -2.95 -8.60
CA ASP A 66 7.12 -3.24 -9.63
C ASP A 66 6.64 -2.72 -11.00
N PRO A 67 7.41 -1.90 -11.73
CA PRO A 67 7.08 -1.46 -13.08
C PRO A 67 6.79 -2.58 -14.09
N GLN A 68 7.26 -3.81 -13.81
CA GLN A 68 6.98 -4.97 -14.64
C GLN A 68 5.53 -5.47 -14.54
N ALA A 69 4.77 -5.02 -13.54
CA ALA A 69 3.35 -5.36 -13.31
C ALA A 69 3.08 -6.88 -13.25
N ASN A 70 4.05 -7.65 -12.73
CA ASN A 70 3.92 -9.11 -12.65
C ASN A 70 2.91 -9.55 -11.59
N ALA A 71 2.77 -8.82 -10.47
CA ALA A 71 1.76 -9.11 -9.46
C ALA A 71 0.35 -8.78 -9.99
N THR A 72 0.22 -7.69 -10.74
CA THR A 72 -1.01 -7.28 -11.43
C THR A 72 -1.51 -8.37 -12.36
N SER A 73 -0.65 -8.85 -13.27
CA SER A 73 -0.97 -9.97 -14.17
C SER A 73 -1.24 -11.26 -13.42
N GLY A 74 -0.50 -11.51 -12.33
CA GLY A 74 -0.60 -12.72 -11.52
C GLY A 74 -1.94 -12.89 -10.81
N VAL A 75 -2.70 -11.82 -10.62
CA VAL A 75 -4.08 -11.85 -10.06
C VAL A 75 -5.17 -11.67 -11.14
N GLY A 76 -4.81 -11.81 -12.42
CA GLY A 76 -5.76 -11.84 -13.54
C GLY A 76 -6.12 -10.46 -14.10
N ILE A 77 -5.46 -9.38 -13.69
CA ILE A 77 -5.70 -8.05 -14.27
C ILE A 77 -4.81 -7.85 -15.49
N GLU A 78 -5.44 -7.57 -16.64
CA GLU A 78 -4.72 -7.29 -17.88
C GLU A 78 -4.00 -5.93 -17.79
N VAL A 79 -2.67 -5.93 -17.98
CA VAL A 79 -1.85 -4.71 -17.91
C VAL A 79 -2.27 -3.74 -19.02
N GLY A 80 -2.62 -2.51 -18.62
CA GLY A 80 -3.10 -1.48 -19.53
C GLY A 80 -4.62 -1.43 -19.74
N SER A 81 -5.39 -2.33 -19.13
CA SER A 81 -6.87 -2.27 -19.14
C SER A 81 -7.45 -1.17 -18.25
N TYR A 82 -6.65 -0.61 -17.35
CA TYR A 82 -7.01 0.44 -16.38
C TYR A 82 -6.43 1.80 -16.77
N LYS A 83 -7.12 2.87 -16.37
CA LYS A 83 -6.73 4.25 -16.71
C LYS A 83 -5.64 4.81 -15.80
N GLN A 84 -5.63 4.40 -14.54
CA GLN A 84 -4.73 4.88 -13.50
C GLN A 84 -4.14 3.69 -12.74
N SER A 85 -2.95 3.87 -12.21
CA SER A 85 -2.18 2.83 -11.52
C SER A 85 -1.53 3.38 -10.24
N ILE A 86 -0.76 2.56 -9.57
CA ILE A 86 0.04 2.99 -8.41
C ILE A 86 1.00 4.14 -8.76
N TYR A 87 1.41 4.27 -10.02
CA TYR A 87 2.20 5.41 -10.49
C TYR A 87 1.48 6.73 -10.19
N ASP A 88 0.20 6.87 -10.58
CA ASP A 88 -0.57 8.09 -10.37
C ASP A 88 -0.75 8.41 -8.89
N VAL A 89 -0.81 7.39 -8.05
CA VAL A 89 -0.93 7.53 -6.60
C VAL A 89 0.36 8.08 -5.99
N VAL A 90 1.51 7.46 -6.29
CA VAL A 90 2.79 7.85 -5.67
C VAL A 90 3.29 9.21 -6.11
N ILE A 91 2.85 9.71 -7.29
CA ILE A 91 3.14 11.07 -7.73
C ILE A 91 2.05 12.09 -7.33
N GLY A 92 1.04 11.67 -6.56
CA GLY A 92 0.00 12.53 -6.02
C GLY A 92 -1.10 12.96 -6.99
N LYS A 93 -1.26 12.27 -8.13
CA LYS A 93 -2.27 12.56 -9.16
C LYS A 93 -3.60 11.81 -8.95
N ALA A 94 -3.62 10.77 -8.13
CA ALA A 94 -4.81 9.98 -7.84
C ALA A 94 -4.86 9.56 -6.37
N LYS A 95 -6.06 9.31 -5.84
CA LYS A 95 -6.23 8.65 -4.54
C LYS A 95 -6.06 7.14 -4.69
N LEU A 96 -5.58 6.48 -3.66
CA LEU A 96 -5.40 5.05 -3.69
C LEU A 96 -6.73 4.31 -3.92
N SER A 97 -7.81 4.76 -3.27
CA SER A 97 -9.15 4.18 -3.44
C SER A 97 -9.69 4.23 -4.87
N ASP A 98 -9.26 5.20 -5.67
CA ASP A 98 -9.76 5.40 -7.03
C ASP A 98 -9.10 4.44 -8.03
N VAL A 99 -7.93 3.90 -7.68
CA VAL A 99 -7.17 2.97 -8.55
C VAL A 99 -7.30 1.51 -8.16
N VAL A 100 -7.95 1.19 -7.04
CA VAL A 100 -8.22 -0.19 -6.63
C VAL A 100 -9.08 -0.89 -7.67
N GLN A 101 -8.65 -2.09 -8.08
CA GLN A 101 -9.38 -2.99 -8.97
C GLN A 101 -9.85 -4.23 -8.20
N LYS A 102 -11.04 -4.73 -8.55
CA LYS A 102 -11.54 -6.02 -8.08
C LYS A 102 -10.88 -7.15 -8.87
N THR A 103 -10.49 -8.22 -8.20
CA THR A 103 -10.06 -9.45 -8.86
C THR A 103 -11.22 -10.46 -8.92
N ASP A 104 -11.03 -11.56 -9.66
CA ASP A 104 -12.00 -12.66 -9.69
C ASP A 104 -12.05 -13.44 -8.37
N LEU A 105 -11.06 -13.25 -7.48
CA LEU A 105 -11.04 -13.87 -6.16
C LEU A 105 -11.73 -12.94 -5.16
N GLU A 106 -12.83 -13.42 -4.56
CA GLU A 106 -13.52 -12.70 -3.49
C GLU A 106 -12.55 -12.40 -2.34
N PHE A 107 -12.72 -11.26 -1.68
CA PHE A 107 -11.84 -10.73 -0.64
C PHE A 107 -10.43 -10.31 -1.08
N LEU A 108 -10.07 -10.39 -2.38
CA LEU A 108 -8.82 -9.88 -2.92
C LEU A 108 -9.07 -8.71 -3.86
N ASP A 109 -8.57 -7.55 -3.49
CA ASP A 109 -8.47 -6.39 -4.38
C ASP A 109 -7.01 -6.15 -4.75
N VAL A 110 -6.76 -5.43 -5.85
CA VAL A 110 -5.41 -5.08 -6.28
C VAL A 110 -5.31 -3.61 -6.67
N VAL A 111 -4.18 -2.99 -6.33
CA VAL A 111 -3.73 -1.72 -6.92
C VAL A 111 -2.71 -2.08 -7.99
N PRO A 112 -3.06 -1.87 -9.27
CA PRO A 112 -2.22 -2.33 -10.38
C PRO A 112 -1.01 -1.42 -10.59
N SER A 113 0.07 -2.00 -11.12
CA SER A 113 1.26 -1.29 -11.56
C SER A 113 1.21 -0.94 -13.04
N SER A 114 2.15 -0.11 -13.50
CA SER A 114 2.36 0.18 -14.92
C SER A 114 3.81 0.50 -15.21
N ALA A 115 4.22 0.37 -16.48
CA ALA A 115 5.57 0.74 -16.92
C ALA A 115 5.94 2.22 -16.63
N GLN A 116 4.94 3.10 -16.48
CA GLN A 116 5.15 4.51 -16.13
C GLN A 116 5.80 4.67 -14.75
N LEU A 117 5.68 3.67 -13.87
CA LEU A 117 6.29 3.69 -12.54
C LEU A 117 7.82 3.83 -12.58
N VAL A 118 8.49 3.47 -13.69
CA VAL A 118 9.92 3.78 -13.92
C VAL A 118 10.17 5.29 -13.82
N GLY A 119 9.28 6.11 -14.38
CA GLY A 119 9.38 7.57 -14.33
C GLY A 119 9.14 8.15 -12.93
N ALA A 120 8.39 7.45 -12.07
CA ALA A 120 8.10 7.92 -10.74
C ALA A 120 9.36 8.14 -9.88
N GLU A 121 10.41 7.33 -10.05
CA GLU A 121 11.66 7.52 -9.29
C GLU A 121 12.33 8.87 -9.61
N ILE A 122 12.14 9.40 -10.82
CA ILE A 122 12.66 10.71 -11.24
C ILE A 122 11.75 11.83 -10.71
N GLU A 123 10.44 11.68 -10.88
CA GLU A 123 9.45 12.69 -10.47
C GLU A 123 9.40 12.86 -8.96
N LEU A 124 9.48 11.77 -8.19
CA LEU A 124 9.53 11.77 -6.73
C LEU A 124 10.68 12.62 -6.18
N VAL A 125 11.83 12.70 -6.87
CA VAL A 125 13.00 13.46 -6.38
C VAL A 125 12.66 14.92 -6.05
N SER A 126 11.74 15.52 -6.81
CA SER A 126 11.32 16.90 -6.63
C SER A 126 10.21 17.11 -5.60
N LEU A 127 9.60 16.04 -5.08
CA LEU A 127 8.48 16.14 -4.16
C LEU A 127 8.94 16.23 -2.70
N PHE A 128 8.19 17.00 -1.90
CA PHE A 128 8.33 16.99 -0.44
C PHE A 128 7.84 15.65 0.11
N SER A 129 8.50 15.17 1.18
CA SER A 129 8.15 13.88 1.83
C SER A 129 8.12 12.69 0.88
N ARG A 130 8.89 12.74 -0.20
CA ARG A 130 8.93 11.74 -1.28
C ARG A 130 9.09 10.30 -0.81
N GLU A 131 9.63 10.08 0.37
CA GLU A 131 9.78 8.77 1.00
C GLU A 131 8.50 8.27 1.68
N ARG A 132 7.46 9.13 1.79
CA ARG A 132 6.20 8.85 2.51
C ARG A 132 4.96 8.86 1.63
N MET A 133 5.10 9.07 0.34
CA MET A 133 3.98 9.22 -0.60
C MET A 133 3.02 8.02 -0.53
N LEU A 134 3.55 6.80 -0.49
CA LEU A 134 2.73 5.59 -0.35
C LEU A 134 2.10 5.51 1.05
N LYS A 135 2.83 5.85 2.11
CA LYS A 135 2.30 5.84 3.48
C LYS A 135 1.09 6.77 3.63
N GLU A 136 1.20 7.99 3.11
CA GLU A 136 0.11 8.98 3.13
C GLU A 136 -1.08 8.51 2.27
N ALA A 137 -0.81 7.92 1.11
CA ALA A 137 -1.87 7.38 0.25
C ALA A 137 -2.65 6.22 0.90
N LEU A 138 -1.98 5.40 1.72
CA LEU A 138 -2.61 4.28 2.42
C LEU A 138 -3.66 4.69 3.46
N GLU A 139 -3.61 5.93 3.97
CA GLU A 139 -4.63 6.47 4.88
C GLU A 139 -6.03 6.48 4.25
N ASP A 140 -6.12 6.56 2.92
CA ASP A 140 -7.38 6.55 2.19
C ASP A 140 -8.13 5.22 2.26
N VAL A 141 -7.41 4.12 2.43
CA VAL A 141 -7.94 2.77 2.54
C VAL A 141 -7.79 2.16 3.94
N GLU A 142 -7.33 2.95 4.91
CA GLU A 142 -7.12 2.50 6.28
C GLU A 142 -8.39 1.88 6.88
N GLY A 143 -8.25 0.70 7.48
CA GLY A 143 -9.35 -0.02 8.12
C GLY A 143 -10.32 -0.71 7.17
N LYS A 144 -10.16 -0.60 5.83
CA LYS A 144 -10.98 -1.33 4.84
C LYS A 144 -10.50 -2.77 4.66
N TYR A 145 -9.19 -2.99 4.79
CA TYR A 145 -8.54 -4.28 4.61
C TYR A 145 -7.88 -4.72 5.92
N LYS A 146 -7.90 -6.02 6.18
CA LYS A 146 -7.16 -6.60 7.31
C LYS A 146 -5.68 -6.73 7.00
N TYR A 147 -5.36 -7.07 5.74
CA TYR A 147 -3.98 -7.13 5.27
C TYR A 147 -3.80 -6.30 4.00
N ILE A 148 -2.65 -5.64 3.91
CA ILE A 148 -2.14 -5.02 2.68
C ILE A 148 -0.79 -5.65 2.40
N ILE A 149 -0.68 -6.34 1.26
CA ILE A 149 0.55 -6.97 0.79
C ILE A 149 1.14 -6.09 -0.30
N ILE A 150 2.40 -5.71 -0.18
CA ILE A 150 3.07 -4.84 -1.15
C ILE A 150 4.21 -5.62 -1.82
N ASP A 151 4.10 -5.86 -3.13
CA ASP A 151 5.18 -6.41 -3.95
C ASP A 151 6.14 -5.31 -4.36
N SER A 152 7.43 -5.42 -4.04
CA SER A 152 8.41 -4.38 -4.31
C SER A 152 9.28 -4.69 -5.53
N PRO A 153 9.79 -3.64 -6.22
CA PRO A 153 10.73 -3.82 -7.32
C PRO A 153 12.07 -4.41 -6.83
N PRO A 154 12.89 -4.99 -7.74
CA PRO A 154 14.21 -5.52 -7.43
C PRO A 154 15.27 -4.40 -7.37
N SER A 155 15.02 -3.35 -6.60
CA SER A 155 15.92 -2.19 -6.44
C SER A 155 15.87 -1.69 -5.00
N LEU A 156 16.82 -0.84 -4.61
CA LEU A 156 16.79 -0.10 -3.34
C LEU A 156 16.55 1.39 -3.56
N GLY A 157 15.80 1.73 -4.62
CA GLY A 157 15.42 3.10 -4.97
C GLY A 157 14.29 3.68 -4.12
N LEU A 158 13.79 4.85 -4.51
CA LEU A 158 12.72 5.57 -3.80
C LEU A 158 11.42 4.77 -3.70
N LEU A 159 11.10 3.94 -4.67
CA LEU A 159 9.92 3.07 -4.61
C LEU A 159 10.03 2.07 -3.46
N THR A 160 11.17 1.38 -3.32
CA THR A 160 11.40 0.45 -2.21
C THR A 160 11.43 1.17 -0.86
N ILE A 161 11.99 2.38 -0.79
CA ILE A 161 11.96 3.19 0.44
C ILE A 161 10.50 3.53 0.81
N ASN A 162 9.65 3.90 -0.15
CA ASN A 162 8.23 4.13 0.09
C ASN A 162 7.52 2.89 0.63
N VAL A 163 7.80 1.71 0.05
CA VAL A 163 7.25 0.43 0.52
C VAL A 163 7.66 0.17 1.98
N LEU A 164 8.95 0.28 2.31
CA LEU A 164 9.46 0.04 3.67
C LEU A 164 8.97 1.09 4.68
N THR A 165 8.79 2.35 4.24
CA THR A 165 8.27 3.42 5.09
C THR A 165 6.81 3.20 5.46
N SER A 166 6.07 2.48 4.63
CA SER A 166 4.64 2.19 4.81
C SER A 166 4.37 0.91 5.60
N ALA A 167 5.29 -0.04 5.62
CA ALA A 167 5.06 -1.39 6.13
C ALA A 167 5.24 -1.50 7.66
N ASN A 168 4.48 -2.44 8.27
CA ASN A 168 4.69 -2.87 9.67
C ASN A 168 5.59 -4.10 9.74
N THR A 169 5.68 -4.86 8.65
CA THR A 169 6.41 -6.13 8.58
C THR A 169 7.00 -6.30 7.20
N ILE A 170 8.16 -6.94 7.13
CA ILE A 170 8.81 -7.29 5.86
C ILE A 170 9.00 -8.80 5.75
N ILE A 171 8.69 -9.34 4.58
CA ILE A 171 9.06 -10.70 4.16
C ILE A 171 10.18 -10.57 3.14
N ILE A 172 11.28 -11.28 3.38
CA ILE A 172 12.44 -11.28 2.51
C ILE A 172 12.61 -12.70 1.92
N PRO A 173 12.08 -12.97 0.71
CA PRO A 173 12.31 -14.25 0.05
C PRO A 173 13.79 -14.40 -0.31
N ILE A 174 14.41 -15.51 0.09
CA ILE A 174 15.84 -15.79 -0.13
C ILE A 174 15.98 -17.15 -0.79
N GLN A 175 16.73 -17.20 -1.89
CA GLN A 175 17.19 -18.47 -2.47
C GLN A 175 18.49 -18.89 -1.78
N CYS A 176 18.65 -20.19 -1.49
CA CYS A 176 19.84 -20.75 -0.85
C CYS A 176 21.02 -20.81 -1.84
N GLU A 177 21.51 -19.65 -2.27
CA GLU A 177 22.64 -19.48 -3.18
C GLU A 177 23.76 -18.67 -2.52
N TYR A 178 25.00 -18.92 -2.90
CA TYR A 178 26.18 -18.27 -2.32
C TYR A 178 26.11 -16.73 -2.38
N TYR A 179 25.71 -16.16 -3.53
CA TYR A 179 25.61 -14.70 -3.72
C TYR A 179 24.37 -14.04 -3.10
N ALA A 180 23.47 -14.81 -2.49
CA ALA A 180 22.27 -14.23 -1.87
C ALA A 180 22.59 -13.39 -0.64
N LEU A 181 23.71 -13.66 0.04
CA LEU A 181 24.10 -12.97 1.29
C LEU A 181 24.54 -11.53 1.08
N GLU A 182 25.17 -11.20 -0.05
CA GLU A 182 25.65 -9.84 -0.33
C GLU A 182 24.47 -8.87 -0.49
N GLY A 183 23.51 -9.20 -1.36
CA GLY A 183 22.31 -8.39 -1.55
C GLY A 183 21.47 -8.26 -0.29
N LEU A 184 21.43 -9.33 0.55
CA LEU A 184 20.73 -9.29 1.84
C LEU A 184 21.34 -8.25 2.79
N SER A 185 22.66 -8.14 2.85
CA SER A 185 23.35 -7.17 3.71
C SER A 185 23.00 -5.73 3.35
N GLN A 186 22.92 -5.42 2.06
CA GLN A 186 22.53 -4.08 1.60
C GLN A 186 21.07 -3.77 1.95
N LEU A 187 20.16 -4.73 1.74
CA LEU A 187 18.74 -4.58 2.11
C LEU A 187 18.58 -4.36 3.62
N LEU A 188 19.28 -5.15 4.46
CA LEU A 188 19.21 -5.01 5.91
C LEU A 188 19.73 -3.63 6.38
N ASN A 189 20.77 -3.09 5.73
CA ASN A 189 21.24 -1.75 6.02
C ASN A 189 20.18 -0.68 5.65
N THR A 190 19.52 -0.84 4.50
CA THR A 190 18.41 0.05 4.10
C THR A 190 17.25 -0.02 5.09
N ILE A 191 16.85 -1.23 5.52
CA ILE A 191 15.81 -1.43 6.53
C ILE A 191 16.17 -0.69 7.83
N ARG A 192 17.40 -0.85 8.33
CA ARG A 192 17.86 -0.15 9.56
C ARG A 192 17.82 1.37 9.42
N MET A 193 18.16 1.90 8.24
CA MET A 193 18.05 3.34 7.97
C MET A 193 16.60 3.81 7.96
N VAL A 194 15.70 3.06 7.33
CA VAL A 194 14.25 3.35 7.32
C VAL A 194 13.70 3.29 8.75
N GLN A 195 14.00 2.25 9.52
CA GLN A 195 13.59 2.12 10.93
C GLN A 195 14.05 3.32 11.78
N LYS A 196 15.27 3.76 11.57
CA LYS A 196 15.86 4.87 12.35
C LYS A 196 15.24 6.23 12.02
N HIS A 197 14.92 6.51 10.75
CA HIS A 197 14.62 7.86 10.29
C HIS A 197 13.18 8.06 9.77
N LEU A 198 12.52 7.01 9.27
CA LEU A 198 11.26 7.13 8.54
C LEU A 198 10.12 6.33 9.18
N ASN A 199 10.39 5.09 9.64
CA ASN A 199 9.37 4.18 10.15
C ASN A 199 9.89 3.31 11.29
N LYS A 200 9.67 3.73 12.53
CA LYS A 200 10.13 3.02 13.73
C LYS A 200 9.37 1.72 14.01
N GLU A 201 8.25 1.51 13.33
CA GLU A 201 7.35 0.36 13.55
C GLU A 201 7.62 -0.80 12.60
N LEU A 202 8.53 -0.62 11.63
CA LEU A 202 8.90 -1.65 10.66
C LEU A 202 9.67 -2.79 11.32
#